data_c03bb637af22f36427ab3cdd3beab976
#
_entry.id   c03bb637af22f36427ab3cdd3beab976
#
_cell.length_a   1.000
_cell.length_b   1.000
_cell.length_c   1.000
_cell.angle_alpha   90.00
_cell.angle_beta   90.00
_cell.angle_gamma   90.00
#
_symmetry.space_group_name_H-M   'P 1'
#
loop_
_entity.id
_entity.type
_entity.pdbx_description
1 polymer ?
#
loop_
_entity_poly.entity_id
_entity_poly.type
_entity_poly.pdbx_seq_one_letter_code
_entity_poly.pdbx_strand_id
1 'polypeptide(L)'
;MNALIALLLLAPQASQENHRAVFVKAVDSVVGIRVMATLGERSGSGVVISKDGYIVTSYATVPNGADQIRVYLHGPRLLIGKLVATSRDHELSLIKVESKVDLVPIELGDSSEVKPGDVSYTLGNAANCIIDNDAASLGVGIISGAYTLRVAKANSTYTGPVLETTAAVNIGMEGSPLLDGKGRMVGFVTLNYSPSRFLGNAIPVNLLKPVLERLRSPDGGTPATLPESQEPGYLGVTVADKQGRVAVEAVDAGSPAARAGISKGTILTSLGGASLKNAAEFRSRLKDLKEGDLLFLKVEDEGQEAELKITLGKKGR
;
A
#
# COMPACT_ATOMS: atom_id res chain seq x y z
N MET A 1 -31.55 -42.34 -8.83
CA MET A 1 -30.15 -42.36 -8.38
C MET A 1 -29.22 -41.49 -9.22
N ASN A 2 -29.57 -41.10 -10.44
CA ASN A 2 -28.66 -40.35 -11.34
C ASN A 2 -28.71 -38.81 -11.21
N ALA A 3 -29.77 -38.22 -10.63
CA ALA A 3 -29.87 -36.75 -10.50
C ALA A 3 -29.00 -36.18 -9.33
N LEU A 4 -28.79 -36.95 -8.27
CA LEU A 4 -27.99 -36.52 -7.12
C LEU A 4 -26.48 -36.48 -7.42
N ILE A 5 -25.99 -37.33 -8.33
CA ILE A 5 -24.57 -37.37 -8.73
C ILE A 5 -24.22 -36.20 -9.65
N ALA A 6 -25.15 -35.75 -10.49
CA ALA A 6 -24.94 -34.58 -11.36
C ALA A 6 -24.82 -33.26 -10.59
N LEU A 7 -25.54 -33.11 -9.45
CA LEU A 7 -25.51 -31.91 -8.62
C LEU A 7 -24.19 -31.78 -7.85
N LEU A 8 -23.58 -32.90 -7.45
CA LEU A 8 -22.30 -32.92 -6.73
C LEU A 8 -21.08 -32.60 -7.61
N LEU A 9 -21.16 -32.78 -8.91
CA LEU A 9 -20.09 -32.48 -9.87
C LEU A 9 -20.09 -31.02 -10.35
N LEU A 10 -21.20 -30.30 -10.18
CA LEU A 10 -21.34 -28.88 -10.59
C LEU A 10 -20.87 -27.88 -9.52
N ALA A 11 -20.88 -28.25 -8.26
CA ALA A 11 -20.54 -27.36 -7.16
C ALA A 11 -19.08 -26.83 -7.20
N PRO A 12 -18.03 -27.64 -7.47
CA PRO A 12 -16.66 -27.13 -7.55
C PRO A 12 -16.39 -26.28 -8.80
N GLN A 13 -17.07 -26.55 -9.92
CA GLN A 13 -16.96 -25.75 -11.14
C GLN A 13 -17.55 -24.35 -10.99
N ALA A 14 -18.68 -24.22 -10.34
CA ALA A 14 -19.32 -22.92 -10.09
C ALA A 14 -18.46 -21.98 -9.23
N SER A 15 -17.66 -22.50 -8.29
CA SER A 15 -16.74 -21.70 -7.48
C SER A 15 -15.53 -21.22 -8.26
N GLN A 16 -14.94 -22.05 -9.13
CA GLN A 16 -13.80 -21.66 -9.98
C GLN A 16 -14.20 -20.64 -11.04
N GLU A 17 -15.37 -20.80 -11.65
CA GLU A 17 -15.92 -19.84 -12.61
C GLU A 17 -16.12 -18.46 -11.95
N ASN A 18 -16.54 -18.44 -10.67
CA ASN A 18 -16.72 -17.19 -9.92
C ASN A 18 -15.40 -16.45 -9.69
N HIS A 19 -14.35 -17.12 -9.27
CA HIS A 19 -13.03 -16.49 -9.04
C HIS A 19 -12.43 -15.93 -10.34
N ARG A 20 -12.52 -16.70 -11.41
CA ARG A 20 -12.08 -16.27 -12.75
C ARG A 20 -12.90 -15.08 -13.25
N ALA A 21 -14.22 -15.07 -13.04
CA ALA A 21 -15.08 -13.96 -13.45
C ALA A 21 -14.73 -12.66 -12.73
N VAL A 22 -14.42 -12.71 -11.42
CA VAL A 22 -13.94 -11.56 -10.66
C VAL A 22 -12.61 -11.04 -11.21
N PHE A 23 -11.67 -11.92 -11.50
CA PHE A 23 -10.39 -11.54 -12.12
C PHE A 23 -10.59 -10.84 -13.46
N VAL A 24 -11.31 -11.47 -14.40
CA VAL A 24 -11.54 -10.92 -15.74
C VAL A 24 -12.25 -9.57 -15.69
N LYS A 25 -13.22 -9.41 -14.77
CA LYS A 25 -13.95 -8.15 -14.61
C LYS A 25 -13.07 -7.01 -14.13
N ALA A 26 -12.11 -7.27 -13.24
CA ALA A 26 -11.39 -6.22 -12.53
C ALA A 26 -9.95 -5.99 -13.03
N VAL A 27 -9.35 -6.95 -13.76
CA VAL A 27 -7.90 -6.91 -14.08
C VAL A 27 -7.49 -5.70 -14.91
N ASP A 28 -8.32 -5.27 -15.86
CA ASP A 28 -8.02 -4.11 -16.71
C ASP A 28 -8.15 -2.77 -15.97
N SER A 29 -8.73 -2.79 -14.78
CA SER A 29 -8.82 -1.61 -13.89
C SER A 29 -7.64 -1.50 -12.93
N VAL A 30 -6.76 -2.51 -12.85
CA VAL A 30 -5.65 -2.56 -11.90
C VAL A 30 -4.33 -2.36 -12.63
N VAL A 31 -3.46 -1.55 -12.03
CA VAL A 31 -2.19 -1.15 -12.63
C VAL A 31 -1.02 -1.38 -11.66
N GLY A 32 0.15 -1.65 -12.22
CA GLY A 32 1.41 -1.52 -11.51
C GLY A 32 1.92 -0.10 -11.60
N ILE A 33 2.51 0.40 -10.52
CA ILE A 33 3.08 1.75 -10.48
C ILE A 33 4.54 1.65 -10.02
N ARG A 34 5.41 2.37 -10.74
CA ARG A 34 6.82 2.56 -10.38
C ARG A 34 7.15 4.04 -10.42
N VAL A 35 7.87 4.55 -9.42
CA VAL A 35 8.12 5.97 -9.26
C VAL A 35 9.47 6.22 -8.60
N MET A 36 10.13 7.32 -8.98
CA MET A 36 11.26 7.85 -8.21
C MET A 36 10.73 8.74 -7.09
N ALA A 37 11.15 8.47 -5.87
CA ALA A 37 10.84 9.28 -4.70
C ALA A 37 12.15 9.74 -4.03
N THR A 38 12.08 10.65 -3.06
CA THR A 38 13.23 11.22 -2.36
C THR A 38 14.20 10.15 -1.81
N LEU A 39 13.67 9.00 -1.39
CA LEU A 39 14.46 7.89 -0.83
C LEU A 39 14.71 6.74 -1.81
N GLY A 40 14.55 6.97 -3.11
CA GLY A 40 14.81 5.97 -4.15
C GLY A 40 13.55 5.48 -4.87
N GLU A 41 13.71 4.43 -5.67
CA GLU A 41 12.63 3.84 -6.44
C GLU A 41 11.61 3.14 -5.53
N ARG A 42 10.33 3.34 -5.83
CA ARG A 42 9.21 2.65 -5.17
C ARG A 42 8.31 2.00 -6.21
N SER A 43 7.65 0.94 -5.80
CA SER A 43 6.62 0.30 -6.62
C SER A 43 5.40 -0.08 -5.77
N GLY A 44 4.28 -0.21 -6.42
CA GLY A 44 3.01 -0.56 -5.80
C GLY A 44 1.94 -0.83 -6.83
N SER A 45 0.71 -0.84 -6.39
CA SER A 45 -0.49 -1.02 -7.22
C SER A 45 -1.26 0.29 -7.33
N GLY A 46 -2.14 0.36 -8.30
CA GLY A 46 -3.12 1.44 -8.43
C GLY A 46 -4.41 0.92 -9.07
N VAL A 47 -5.44 1.75 -9.01
CA VAL A 47 -6.76 1.44 -9.53
C VAL A 47 -7.25 2.57 -10.43
N VAL A 48 -7.61 2.25 -11.65
CA VAL A 48 -8.26 3.19 -12.58
C VAL A 48 -9.66 3.49 -12.06
N ILE A 49 -9.97 4.77 -11.81
CA ILE A 49 -11.26 5.22 -11.28
C ILE A 49 -12.08 6.03 -12.27
N SER A 50 -11.50 6.36 -13.43
CA SER A 50 -12.24 7.06 -14.49
C SER A 50 -11.65 6.80 -15.87
N LYS A 51 -12.51 6.89 -16.90
CA LYS A 51 -12.12 6.70 -18.30
C LYS A 51 -11.14 7.77 -18.80
N ASP A 52 -11.20 8.97 -18.23
CA ASP A 52 -10.32 10.09 -18.57
C ASP A 52 -8.93 10.00 -17.92
N GLY A 53 -8.63 8.91 -17.19
CA GLY A 53 -7.27 8.57 -16.74
C GLY A 53 -6.92 8.93 -15.32
N TYR A 54 -7.89 9.12 -14.44
CA TYR A 54 -7.60 9.20 -13.01
C TYR A 54 -7.36 7.81 -12.41
N ILE A 55 -6.28 7.70 -11.65
CA ILE A 55 -5.86 6.47 -10.97
C ILE A 55 -5.61 6.81 -9.50
N VAL A 56 -6.17 6.02 -8.60
CA VAL A 56 -5.86 6.09 -7.18
C VAL A 56 -4.79 5.07 -6.83
N THR A 57 -3.84 5.47 -6.00
CA THR A 57 -2.76 4.61 -5.49
C THR A 57 -2.45 4.96 -4.03
N SER A 58 -1.63 4.16 -3.38
CA SER A 58 -1.18 4.44 -2.02
C SER A 58 -0.25 5.66 -1.96
N TYR A 59 -0.41 6.49 -0.92
CA TYR A 59 0.55 7.55 -0.60
C TYR A 59 1.98 7.00 -0.37
N ALA A 60 2.07 5.78 0.15
CA ALA A 60 3.36 5.11 0.33
C ALA A 60 4.05 4.80 -1.00
N THR A 61 3.28 4.50 -2.04
CA THR A 61 3.80 4.27 -3.39
C THR A 61 4.14 5.58 -4.08
N VAL A 62 3.21 6.55 -4.07
CA VAL A 62 3.38 7.85 -4.72
C VAL A 62 3.23 8.97 -3.69
N PRO A 63 4.29 9.31 -2.95
CA PRO A 63 4.26 10.41 -1.98
C PRO A 63 4.30 11.78 -2.67
N ASN A 64 4.15 12.85 -1.88
CA ASN A 64 4.47 14.20 -2.34
C ASN A 64 5.92 14.27 -2.84
N GLY A 65 6.13 15.03 -3.92
CA GLY A 65 7.45 15.15 -4.55
C GLY A 65 7.90 13.90 -5.33
N ALA A 66 7.02 12.92 -5.53
CA ALA A 66 7.30 11.81 -6.42
C ALA A 66 7.45 12.28 -7.86
N ASP A 67 8.45 11.77 -8.56
CA ASP A 67 8.76 12.08 -9.95
C ASP A 67 8.78 10.81 -10.81
N GLN A 68 8.79 10.97 -12.14
CA GLN A 68 8.87 9.88 -13.11
C GLN A 68 7.84 8.76 -12.81
N ILE A 69 6.58 9.13 -12.58
CA ILE A 69 5.53 8.16 -12.29
C ILE A 69 5.24 7.34 -13.55
N ARG A 70 5.57 6.04 -13.50
CA ARG A 70 5.33 5.07 -14.56
C ARG A 70 4.17 4.18 -14.17
N VAL A 71 3.18 4.07 -15.04
CA VAL A 71 1.96 3.27 -14.84
C VAL A 71 1.94 2.16 -15.86
N TYR A 72 1.95 0.92 -15.38
CA TYR A 72 1.93 -0.30 -16.17
C TYR A 72 0.52 -0.87 -16.14
N LEU A 73 -0.15 -0.86 -17.29
CA LEU A 73 -1.45 -1.48 -17.45
C LEU A 73 -1.29 -3.00 -17.57
N HIS A 74 -2.34 -3.72 -17.29
CA HIS A 74 -2.41 -5.14 -17.64
C HIS A 74 -2.24 -5.31 -19.17
N GLY A 75 -1.28 -6.14 -19.57
CA GLY A 75 -0.72 -6.19 -20.93
C GLY A 75 0.43 -5.17 -21.12
N PRO A 76 1.21 -5.27 -22.18
CA PRO A 76 2.50 -4.56 -22.35
C PRO A 76 2.32 -3.08 -22.67
N ARG A 77 1.70 -2.31 -21.78
CA ARG A 77 1.39 -0.89 -21.97
C ARG A 77 1.89 -0.06 -20.80
N LEU A 78 2.75 0.92 -21.12
CA LEU A 78 3.31 1.88 -20.18
C LEU A 78 2.74 3.27 -20.45
N LEU A 79 2.24 3.92 -19.40
CA LEU A 79 1.82 5.32 -19.41
C LEU A 79 2.66 6.14 -18.42
N ILE A 80 2.74 7.45 -18.68
CA ILE A 80 3.38 8.39 -17.74
C ILE A 80 2.28 9.08 -16.95
N GLY A 81 2.39 9.01 -15.63
CA GLY A 81 1.48 9.63 -14.69
C GLY A 81 1.99 10.98 -14.19
N LYS A 82 1.05 11.85 -13.81
CA LYS A 82 1.31 13.10 -13.08
C LYS A 82 0.57 13.04 -11.76
N LEU A 83 1.24 13.37 -10.67
CA LEU A 83 0.61 13.51 -9.35
C LEU A 83 -0.37 14.68 -9.40
N VAL A 84 -1.63 14.44 -9.06
CA VAL A 84 -2.69 15.46 -9.02
C VAL A 84 -2.89 15.94 -7.59
N ALA A 85 -3.06 15.01 -6.65
CA ALA A 85 -3.33 15.33 -5.26
C ALA A 85 -2.98 14.15 -4.35
N THR A 86 -2.83 14.43 -3.05
CA THR A 86 -2.59 13.42 -2.03
C THR A 86 -3.51 13.62 -0.83
N SER A 87 -3.79 12.55 -0.10
CA SER A 87 -4.46 12.58 1.20
C SER A 87 -3.76 11.62 2.15
N ARG A 88 -2.91 12.15 3.02
CA ARG A 88 -2.20 11.36 4.04
C ARG A 88 -3.16 10.69 5.02
N ASP A 89 -4.22 11.41 5.42
CA ASP A 89 -5.23 10.90 6.36
C ASP A 89 -5.97 9.67 5.82
N HIS A 90 -5.97 9.48 4.50
CA HIS A 90 -6.58 8.34 3.83
C HIS A 90 -5.55 7.45 3.12
N GLU A 91 -4.25 7.73 3.32
CA GLU A 91 -3.13 6.99 2.72
C GLU A 91 -3.21 6.85 1.20
N LEU A 92 -3.77 7.81 0.50
CA LEU A 92 -3.96 7.75 -0.94
C LEU A 92 -3.31 8.92 -1.68
N SER A 93 -2.98 8.64 -2.94
CA SER A 93 -2.56 9.61 -3.94
C SER A 93 -3.38 9.44 -5.19
N LEU A 94 -3.75 10.55 -5.81
CA LEU A 94 -4.45 10.61 -7.08
C LEU A 94 -3.47 11.01 -8.17
N ILE A 95 -3.35 10.19 -9.20
CA ILE A 95 -2.53 10.46 -10.38
C ILE A 95 -3.40 10.56 -11.62
N LYS A 96 -2.93 11.28 -12.60
CA LYS A 96 -3.55 11.45 -13.91
C LYS A 96 -2.62 10.90 -14.99
N VAL A 97 -3.15 10.10 -15.88
CA VAL A 97 -2.47 9.64 -17.09
C VAL A 97 -3.20 10.14 -18.33
N GLU A 98 -2.46 10.37 -19.41
CA GLU A 98 -3.03 10.55 -20.74
C GLU A 98 -2.90 9.23 -21.49
N SER A 99 -4.00 8.71 -21.99
CA SER A 99 -4.06 7.42 -22.68
C SER A 99 -4.74 7.57 -24.03
N LYS A 100 -4.14 6.94 -25.05
CA LYS A 100 -4.75 6.81 -26.39
C LYS A 100 -5.68 5.59 -26.49
N VAL A 101 -5.68 4.75 -25.45
CA VAL A 101 -6.54 3.58 -25.35
C VAL A 101 -7.59 3.83 -24.27
N ASP A 102 -8.75 3.20 -24.43
CA ASP A 102 -9.80 3.28 -23.44
C ASP A 102 -9.34 2.61 -22.14
N LEU A 103 -9.44 3.36 -21.04
CA LEU A 103 -9.19 2.86 -19.70
C LEU A 103 -10.50 2.31 -19.11
N VAL A 104 -10.40 1.21 -18.39
CA VAL A 104 -11.53 0.55 -17.75
C VAL A 104 -11.58 0.96 -16.28
N PRO A 105 -12.52 1.82 -15.86
CA PRO A 105 -12.66 2.17 -14.46
C PRO A 105 -13.18 0.99 -13.64
N ILE A 106 -12.66 0.84 -12.41
CA ILE A 106 -13.19 -0.12 -11.46
C ILE A 106 -14.64 0.24 -11.07
N GLU A 107 -15.48 -0.76 -10.93
CA GLU A 107 -16.82 -0.57 -10.34
C GLU A 107 -16.67 -0.42 -8.82
N LEU A 108 -17.18 0.69 -8.27
CA LEU A 108 -17.19 0.92 -6.83
C LEU A 108 -18.41 0.24 -6.20
N GLY A 109 -18.16 -0.63 -5.23
CA GLY A 109 -19.18 -1.28 -4.42
C GLY A 109 -19.68 -0.41 -3.26
N ASP A 110 -20.30 -1.05 -2.30
CA ASP A 110 -20.76 -0.45 -1.05
C ASP A 110 -20.13 -1.18 0.14
N SER A 111 -19.21 -0.51 0.83
CA SER A 111 -18.52 -1.10 1.98
C SER A 111 -19.40 -1.22 3.23
N SER A 112 -20.58 -0.59 3.27
CA SER A 112 -21.54 -0.75 4.38
C SER A 112 -22.26 -2.10 4.34
N GLU A 113 -22.32 -2.75 3.17
CA GLU A 113 -22.90 -4.07 3.00
C GLU A 113 -21.95 -5.21 3.42
N VAL A 114 -20.65 -4.93 3.52
CA VAL A 114 -19.60 -5.93 3.76
C VAL A 114 -19.60 -6.42 5.21
N LYS A 115 -19.56 -7.73 5.38
CA LYS A 115 -19.60 -8.39 6.70
C LYS A 115 -18.47 -9.41 6.85
N PRO A 116 -18.01 -9.65 8.09
CA PRO A 116 -17.12 -10.78 8.37
C PRO A 116 -17.70 -12.10 7.86
N GLY A 117 -16.88 -12.87 7.14
CA GLY A 117 -17.27 -14.11 6.46
C GLY A 117 -17.56 -13.95 4.96
N ASP A 118 -17.78 -12.74 4.47
CA ASP A 118 -17.96 -12.50 3.03
C ASP A 118 -16.69 -12.82 2.26
N VAL A 119 -16.82 -13.42 1.08
CA VAL A 119 -15.69 -13.65 0.17
C VAL A 119 -15.09 -12.33 -0.26
N SER A 120 -13.79 -12.25 -0.23
CA SER A 120 -13.03 -11.07 -0.65
C SER A 120 -11.86 -11.44 -1.54
N TYR A 121 -11.46 -10.49 -2.39
CA TYR A 121 -10.33 -10.66 -3.31
C TYR A 121 -9.42 -9.45 -3.23
N THR A 122 -8.12 -9.70 -3.36
CA THR A 122 -7.12 -8.68 -3.62
C THR A 122 -6.56 -8.89 -5.01
N LEU A 123 -6.34 -7.82 -5.76
CA LEU A 123 -5.84 -7.91 -7.13
C LEU A 123 -4.80 -6.81 -7.35
N GLY A 124 -3.55 -7.18 -7.65
CA GLY A 124 -2.51 -6.16 -7.70
C GLY A 124 -1.16 -6.63 -8.21
N ASN A 125 -0.17 -5.76 -8.02
CA ASN A 125 1.21 -5.87 -8.48
C ASN A 125 2.11 -6.58 -7.44
N ALA A 126 1.66 -7.72 -6.90
CA ALA A 126 2.45 -8.47 -5.92
C ALA A 126 3.85 -8.78 -6.45
N ALA A 127 4.88 -8.44 -5.69
CA ALA A 127 6.29 -8.65 -6.08
C ALA A 127 6.60 -8.12 -7.50
N ASN A 128 5.97 -7.01 -7.91
CA ASN A 128 6.11 -6.39 -9.24
C ASN A 128 5.61 -7.23 -10.43
N CYS A 129 4.72 -8.18 -10.22
CA CYS A 129 4.26 -9.10 -11.27
C CYS A 129 3.61 -8.40 -12.48
N ILE A 130 2.90 -7.27 -12.29
CA ILE A 130 2.36 -6.47 -13.41
C ILE A 130 3.51 -5.77 -14.15
N ILE A 131 4.45 -5.19 -13.41
CA ILE A 131 5.55 -4.39 -13.97
C ILE A 131 6.53 -5.26 -14.78
N ASP A 132 6.85 -6.42 -14.25
CA ASP A 132 7.95 -7.24 -14.79
C ASP A 132 7.45 -8.38 -15.71
N ASN A 133 6.16 -8.78 -15.58
CA ASN A 133 5.61 -9.97 -16.28
C ASN A 133 4.25 -9.72 -16.95
N ASP A 134 3.73 -8.49 -16.96
CA ASP A 134 2.39 -8.15 -17.49
C ASP A 134 1.23 -8.96 -16.89
N ALA A 135 1.39 -9.46 -15.66
CA ALA A 135 0.46 -10.36 -15.00
C ALA A 135 0.04 -9.83 -13.63
N ALA A 136 -1.25 -9.68 -13.39
CA ALA A 136 -1.77 -9.31 -12.08
C ALA A 136 -1.92 -10.53 -11.16
N SER A 137 -1.63 -10.36 -9.87
CA SER A 137 -1.81 -11.40 -8.85
C SER A 137 -3.18 -11.27 -8.19
N LEU A 138 -3.94 -12.36 -8.17
CA LEU A 138 -5.22 -12.48 -7.48
C LEU A 138 -5.06 -13.26 -6.18
N GLY A 139 -5.42 -12.64 -5.05
CA GLY A 139 -5.60 -13.31 -3.78
C GLY A 139 -7.09 -13.54 -3.49
N VAL A 140 -7.42 -14.69 -2.91
CA VAL A 140 -8.79 -15.04 -2.49
C VAL A 140 -8.79 -15.29 -0.99
N GLY A 141 -9.78 -14.77 -0.30
CA GLY A 141 -9.97 -14.95 1.13
C GLY A 141 -11.36 -14.54 1.57
N ILE A 142 -11.48 -14.19 2.83
CA ILE A 142 -12.72 -13.67 3.41
C ILE A 142 -12.43 -12.36 4.14
N ILE A 143 -13.45 -11.57 4.35
CA ILE A 143 -13.41 -10.49 5.35
C ILE A 143 -13.32 -11.16 6.72
N SER A 144 -12.19 -11.00 7.40
CA SER A 144 -11.96 -11.56 8.74
C SER A 144 -12.43 -10.61 9.85
N GLY A 145 -12.56 -9.32 9.53
CA GLY A 145 -13.02 -8.30 10.48
C GLY A 145 -13.37 -6.98 9.85
N ALA A 146 -14.21 -6.23 10.55
CA ALA A 146 -14.51 -4.83 10.26
C ALA A 146 -14.45 -4.07 11.60
N TYR A 147 -13.48 -3.17 11.75
CA TYR A 147 -13.23 -2.49 13.02
C TYR A 147 -12.53 -1.14 12.82
N THR A 148 -12.36 -0.39 13.89
CA THR A 148 -11.68 0.91 13.86
C THR A 148 -10.28 0.79 14.46
N LEU A 149 -9.25 1.14 13.69
CA LEU A 149 -7.90 1.33 14.18
C LEU A 149 -7.86 2.60 15.03
N ARG A 150 -7.57 2.45 16.31
CA ARG A 150 -7.44 3.58 17.27
C ARG A 150 -6.02 4.08 17.37
N VAL A 151 -5.06 3.28 16.95
CA VAL A 151 -3.63 3.61 16.96
C VAL A 151 -3.07 3.24 15.60
N ALA A 152 -2.34 4.17 14.99
CA ALA A 152 -1.65 3.92 13.74
C ALA A 152 -0.61 2.80 13.91
N LYS A 153 -0.51 1.92 12.94
CA LYS A 153 0.52 0.87 12.90
C LYS A 153 1.87 1.45 12.46
N ALA A 154 2.95 0.72 12.67
CA ALA A 154 4.31 1.20 12.43
C ALA A 154 4.58 1.69 10.99
N ASN A 155 3.85 1.15 10.03
CA ASN A 155 4.02 1.43 8.61
C ASN A 155 2.91 2.30 7.99
N SER A 156 2.13 2.99 8.82
CA SER A 156 0.99 3.78 8.40
C SER A 156 0.72 4.92 9.37
N THR A 157 0.13 6.03 8.88
CA THR A 157 -0.42 7.11 9.72
C THR A 157 -1.92 6.98 9.93
N TYR A 158 -2.57 6.06 9.23
CA TYR A 158 -4.03 5.92 9.24
C TYR A 158 -4.57 5.41 10.57
N THR A 159 -5.55 6.12 11.07
CA THR A 159 -6.44 5.68 12.14
C THR A 159 -7.88 5.83 11.64
N GLY A 160 -8.71 4.83 11.85
CA GLY A 160 -10.08 4.86 11.34
C GLY A 160 -10.62 3.47 11.02
N PRO A 161 -11.82 3.40 10.41
CA PRO A 161 -12.43 2.13 10.02
C PRO A 161 -11.60 1.36 9.00
N VAL A 162 -11.48 0.05 9.18
CA VAL A 162 -10.82 -0.86 8.24
C VAL A 162 -11.65 -2.11 8.03
N LEU A 163 -11.51 -2.68 6.84
CA LEU A 163 -11.88 -4.04 6.51
C LEU A 163 -10.60 -4.88 6.59
N GLU A 164 -10.60 -5.92 7.40
CA GLU A 164 -9.52 -6.89 7.48
C GLU A 164 -9.84 -8.09 6.59
N THR A 165 -8.86 -8.57 5.83
CA THR A 165 -9.02 -9.70 4.91
C THR A 165 -7.96 -10.76 5.11
N THR A 166 -8.33 -12.03 4.89
CA THR A 166 -7.40 -13.15 4.78
C THR A 166 -6.89 -13.36 3.35
N ALA A 167 -7.43 -12.63 2.37
CA ALA A 167 -6.84 -12.61 1.02
C ALA A 167 -5.42 -12.07 1.09
N ALA A 168 -4.50 -12.72 0.39
CA ALA A 168 -3.08 -12.39 0.46
C ALA A 168 -2.82 -10.92 0.08
N VAL A 169 -2.14 -10.18 0.95
CA VAL A 169 -1.61 -8.85 0.67
C VAL A 169 -0.09 -8.92 0.79
N ASN A 170 0.58 -8.85 -0.35
CA ASN A 170 2.04 -8.94 -0.45
C ASN A 170 2.65 -7.57 -0.75
N ILE A 171 3.98 -7.47 -0.65
CA ILE A 171 4.74 -6.28 -1.06
C ILE A 171 4.41 -5.95 -2.52
N GLY A 172 4.11 -4.68 -2.80
CA GLY A 172 3.69 -4.21 -4.11
C GLY A 172 2.16 -4.15 -4.28
N MET A 173 1.39 -4.62 -3.32
CA MET A 173 -0.08 -4.54 -3.36
C MET A 173 -0.65 -3.29 -2.68
N GLU A 174 0.18 -2.43 -2.09
CA GLU A 174 -0.25 -1.15 -1.54
C GLU A 174 -0.88 -0.29 -2.66
N GLY A 175 -2.13 0.11 -2.46
CA GLY A 175 -2.91 0.82 -3.48
C GLY A 175 -3.79 -0.06 -4.35
N SER A 176 -3.83 -1.37 -4.11
CA SER A 176 -4.71 -2.29 -4.82
C SER A 176 -6.15 -2.26 -4.27
N PRO A 177 -7.15 -2.69 -5.07
CA PRO A 177 -8.51 -2.83 -4.58
C PRO A 177 -8.67 -4.09 -3.71
N LEU A 178 -9.50 -3.97 -2.68
CA LEU A 178 -10.19 -5.09 -2.05
C LEU A 178 -11.54 -5.23 -2.74
N LEU A 179 -11.82 -6.39 -3.33
CA LEU A 179 -13.02 -6.63 -4.12
C LEU A 179 -14.00 -7.55 -3.39
N ASP A 180 -15.28 -7.38 -3.67
CA ASP A 180 -16.35 -8.29 -3.26
C ASP A 180 -16.48 -9.48 -4.24
N GLY A 181 -17.42 -10.39 -3.95
CA GLY A 181 -17.72 -11.55 -4.79
C GLY A 181 -18.29 -11.22 -6.19
N LYS A 182 -18.59 -9.95 -6.45
CA LYS A 182 -19.06 -9.43 -7.75
C LYS A 182 -17.95 -8.68 -8.50
N GLY A 183 -16.73 -8.62 -7.95
CA GLY A 183 -15.61 -7.88 -8.52
C GLY A 183 -15.73 -6.36 -8.40
N ARG A 184 -16.53 -5.85 -7.47
CA ARG A 184 -16.64 -4.43 -7.15
C ARG A 184 -15.66 -4.07 -6.05
N MET A 185 -15.03 -2.90 -6.14
CA MET A 185 -14.12 -2.41 -5.10
C MET A 185 -14.90 -1.99 -3.86
N VAL A 186 -14.69 -2.68 -2.75
CA VAL A 186 -15.27 -2.38 -1.43
C VAL A 186 -14.27 -1.79 -0.45
N GLY A 187 -12.98 -1.86 -0.77
CA GLY A 187 -11.92 -1.29 0.05
C GLY A 187 -10.66 -0.99 -0.76
N PHE A 188 -9.76 -0.25 -0.13
CA PHE A 188 -8.48 0.17 -0.69
C PHE A 188 -7.35 -0.33 0.22
N VAL A 189 -6.50 -1.20 -0.30
CA VAL A 189 -5.43 -1.84 0.46
C VAL A 189 -4.36 -0.82 0.83
N THR A 190 -4.05 -0.77 2.12
CA THR A 190 -3.08 0.15 2.71
C THR A 190 -1.83 -0.57 3.18
N LEU A 191 -0.86 0.19 3.72
CA LEU A 191 0.31 -0.37 4.41
C LEU A 191 0.00 -1.03 5.77
N ASN A 192 -1.24 -0.95 6.23
CA ASN A 192 -1.68 -1.58 7.48
C ASN A 192 -1.85 -3.09 7.30
N TYR A 193 -0.79 -3.80 7.00
CA TYR A 193 -0.78 -5.26 7.01
C TYR A 193 0.18 -5.80 8.09
N SER A 194 -0.08 -6.98 8.55
CA SER A 194 0.77 -7.67 9.52
C SER A 194 1.43 -8.86 8.86
N PRO A 195 2.74 -8.82 8.57
CA PRO A 195 3.44 -9.95 7.97
C PRO A 195 3.39 -11.21 8.84
N SER A 196 3.37 -11.04 10.17
CA SER A 196 3.32 -12.17 11.12
C SER A 196 1.93 -12.81 11.26
N ARG A 197 0.86 -12.14 10.80
CA ARG A 197 -0.52 -12.67 10.86
C ARG A 197 -1.09 -12.97 9.48
N PHE A 198 -0.39 -12.62 8.42
CA PHE A 198 -0.83 -12.78 7.03
C PHE A 198 -2.21 -12.17 6.73
N LEU A 199 -2.53 -11.06 7.42
CA LEU A 199 -3.79 -10.34 7.27
C LEU A 199 -3.52 -8.97 6.65
N GLY A 200 -4.35 -8.60 5.68
CA GLY A 200 -4.34 -7.28 5.05
C GLY A 200 -5.46 -6.39 5.60
N ASN A 201 -5.20 -5.09 5.65
CA ASN A 201 -6.19 -4.09 5.96
C ASN A 201 -6.49 -3.22 4.74
N ALA A 202 -7.76 -2.87 4.57
CA ALA A 202 -8.22 -1.95 3.53
C ALA A 202 -9.11 -0.86 4.14
N ILE A 203 -8.94 0.37 3.65
CA ILE A 203 -9.84 1.49 4.00
C ILE A 203 -11.15 1.26 3.25
N PRO A 204 -12.32 1.29 3.93
CA PRO A 204 -13.61 1.10 3.28
C PRO A 204 -13.86 2.11 2.17
N VAL A 205 -14.37 1.65 1.01
CA VAL A 205 -14.53 2.49 -0.19
C VAL A 205 -15.48 3.67 0.03
N ASN A 206 -16.50 3.53 0.88
CA ASN A 206 -17.45 4.60 1.15
C ASN A 206 -16.79 5.81 1.84
N LEU A 207 -15.69 5.63 2.57
CA LEU A 207 -14.89 6.72 3.12
C LEU A 207 -14.06 7.43 2.05
N LEU A 208 -13.70 6.71 0.98
CA LEU A 208 -12.87 7.26 -0.08
C LEU A 208 -13.67 7.98 -1.16
N LYS A 209 -14.93 7.59 -1.41
CA LYS A 209 -15.79 8.22 -2.43
C LYS A 209 -15.79 9.74 -2.35
N PRO A 210 -16.15 10.37 -1.21
CA PRO A 210 -16.16 11.83 -1.11
C PRO A 210 -14.76 12.46 -1.21
N VAL A 211 -13.72 11.74 -0.78
CA VAL A 211 -12.32 12.20 -0.90
C VAL A 211 -11.92 12.22 -2.38
N LEU A 212 -12.21 11.17 -3.13
CA LEU A 212 -11.90 11.09 -4.55
C LEU A 212 -12.64 12.14 -5.38
N GLU A 213 -13.92 12.40 -5.08
CA GLU A 213 -14.70 13.46 -5.72
C GLU A 213 -14.06 14.83 -5.49
N ARG A 214 -13.70 15.14 -4.23
CA ARG A 214 -13.02 16.39 -3.88
C ARG A 214 -11.68 16.53 -4.58
N LEU A 215 -10.84 15.49 -4.61
CA LEU A 215 -9.52 15.54 -5.22
C LEU A 215 -9.57 15.69 -6.76
N ARG A 216 -10.68 15.29 -7.40
CA ARG A 216 -10.89 15.41 -8.84
C ARG A 216 -11.51 16.74 -9.26
N SER A 217 -12.10 17.49 -8.36
CA SER A 217 -12.76 18.76 -8.66
C SER A 217 -11.73 19.78 -9.17
N PRO A 218 -12.06 20.61 -10.19
CA PRO A 218 -11.18 21.69 -10.69
C PRO A 218 -10.82 22.72 -9.59
N ASP A 219 -11.75 22.96 -8.67
CA ASP A 219 -11.52 23.72 -7.44
C ASP A 219 -10.88 22.82 -6.37
N GLY A 220 -10.63 21.60 -6.79
CA GLY A 220 -10.24 20.46 -6.00
C GLY A 220 -9.11 20.77 -5.11
N GLY A 221 -9.52 21.24 -4.08
CA GLY A 221 -8.69 21.89 -3.15
C GLY A 221 -7.25 21.71 -3.52
N THR A 222 -6.55 22.79 -3.61
CA THR A 222 -5.11 22.81 -3.32
C THR A 222 -4.85 21.54 -2.57
N PRO A 223 -3.97 20.62 -3.04
CA PRO A 223 -3.73 19.40 -2.31
C PRO A 223 -3.89 19.83 -0.87
N ALA A 224 -4.84 19.28 -0.12
CA ALA A 224 -4.82 19.54 1.30
C ALA A 224 -3.49 18.93 1.71
N THR A 225 -2.44 19.61 1.38
CA THR A 225 -1.26 19.68 2.16
C THR A 225 -1.84 20.13 3.48
N LEU A 226 -2.27 19.16 4.30
CA LEU A 226 -2.00 19.32 5.70
C LEU A 226 -0.60 19.88 5.67
N PRO A 227 -0.36 21.06 6.28
CA PRO A 227 0.95 21.69 6.21
C PRO A 227 1.93 20.55 6.42
N GLU A 228 2.77 20.26 5.41
CA GLU A 228 3.79 19.22 5.53
C GLU A 228 4.39 19.46 6.88
N SER A 229 4.32 18.50 7.77
CA SER A 229 4.80 18.72 9.12
C SER A 229 6.21 19.27 8.95
N GLN A 230 6.42 20.53 9.36
CA GLN A 230 7.73 21.18 9.31
C GLN A 230 8.67 20.54 10.35
N GLU A 231 8.09 19.72 11.22
CA GLU A 231 8.79 19.02 12.28
C GLU A 231 9.69 17.95 11.70
N PRO A 232 10.94 17.83 12.18
CA PRO A 232 11.85 16.76 11.79
C PRO A 232 11.22 15.39 12.05
N GLY A 233 11.41 14.47 11.11
CA GLY A 233 10.99 13.10 11.29
C GLY A 233 11.71 12.41 12.44
N TYR A 234 10.95 11.74 13.30
CA TYR A 234 11.46 11.05 14.46
C TYR A 234 11.31 9.53 14.30
N LEU A 235 12.43 8.81 14.33
CA LEU A 235 12.46 7.35 14.29
C LEU A 235 12.55 6.75 15.69
N GLY A 236 13.29 7.40 16.59
CA GLY A 236 13.47 6.96 17.97
C GLY A 236 14.55 5.88 18.14
N VAL A 237 15.68 6.02 17.43
CA VAL A 237 16.86 5.17 17.59
C VAL A 237 18.10 6.00 17.84
N THR A 238 19.00 5.48 18.67
CA THR A 238 20.40 5.91 18.76
C THR A 238 21.24 4.87 18.05
N VAL A 239 22.14 5.31 17.16
CA VAL A 239 23.01 4.43 16.39
C VAL A 239 24.47 4.81 16.54
N ALA A 240 25.35 3.81 16.48
CA ALA A 240 26.79 3.97 16.44
C ALA A 240 27.45 3.02 15.42
N ASP A 241 28.66 3.35 15.06
CA ASP A 241 29.49 2.47 14.24
C ASP A 241 30.08 1.36 15.11
N LYS A 242 29.81 0.11 14.77
CA LYS A 242 30.30 -1.07 15.46
C LYS A 242 30.82 -2.07 14.45
N GLN A 243 32.12 -2.35 14.49
CA GLN A 243 32.80 -3.27 13.56
C GLN A 243 32.57 -2.92 12.09
N GLY A 244 32.54 -1.60 11.74
CA GLY A 244 32.29 -1.14 10.37
C GLY A 244 30.84 -1.20 9.92
N ARG A 245 29.89 -1.46 10.84
CA ARG A 245 28.46 -1.57 10.59
C ARG A 245 27.68 -0.58 11.45
N VAL A 246 26.52 -0.13 10.99
CA VAL A 246 25.64 0.77 11.75
C VAL A 246 24.79 -0.05 12.71
N ALA A 247 25.10 0.01 14.00
CA ALA A 247 24.38 -0.75 15.04
C ALA A 247 23.45 0.16 15.86
N VAL A 248 22.30 -0.34 16.23
CA VAL A 248 21.36 0.31 17.13
C VAL A 248 21.84 0.13 18.58
N GLU A 249 22.13 1.25 19.27
CA GLU A 249 22.53 1.26 20.68
C GLU A 249 21.34 1.37 21.64
N ALA A 250 20.33 2.14 21.23
CA ALA A 250 19.12 2.32 22.02
C ALA A 250 17.91 2.57 21.12
N VAL A 251 16.74 2.18 21.62
CA VAL A 251 15.45 2.43 21.00
C VAL A 251 14.54 3.07 22.04
N ASP A 252 13.96 4.22 21.70
CA ASP A 252 13.04 4.92 22.58
C ASP A 252 11.70 4.17 22.69
N ALA A 253 11.22 3.97 23.89
CA ALA A 253 9.96 3.26 24.13
C ALA A 253 8.77 3.94 23.41
N GLY A 254 7.94 3.15 22.72
CA GLY A 254 6.80 3.63 21.97
C GLY A 254 7.13 4.42 20.70
N SER A 255 8.42 4.53 20.34
CA SER A 255 8.86 5.17 19.09
C SER A 255 8.41 4.39 17.84
N PRO A 256 8.46 5.00 16.64
CA PRO A 256 8.25 4.28 15.40
C PRO A 256 9.16 3.06 15.24
N ALA A 257 10.43 3.18 15.61
CA ALA A 257 11.37 2.06 15.59
C ALA A 257 10.97 0.92 16.53
N ALA A 258 10.56 1.24 17.77
CA ALA A 258 10.09 0.23 18.73
C ALA A 258 8.85 -0.51 18.21
N ARG A 259 7.90 0.23 17.62
CA ARG A 259 6.69 -0.38 17.01
C ARG A 259 7.00 -1.25 15.78
N ALA A 260 8.08 -0.93 15.08
CA ALA A 260 8.55 -1.70 13.94
C ALA A 260 9.38 -2.94 14.33
N GLY A 261 9.62 -3.15 15.64
CA GLY A 261 10.36 -4.30 16.13
C GLY A 261 11.88 -4.11 16.14
N ILE A 262 12.38 -2.90 15.91
CA ILE A 262 13.82 -2.61 16.04
C ILE A 262 14.19 -2.66 17.52
N SER A 263 15.29 -3.37 17.82
CA SER A 263 15.83 -3.54 19.16
C SER A 263 17.30 -3.10 19.25
N LYS A 264 17.82 -3.01 20.48
CA LYS A 264 19.24 -2.80 20.69
C LYS A 264 20.03 -3.97 20.13
N GLY A 265 21.05 -3.67 19.33
CA GLY A 265 21.88 -4.68 18.65
C GLY A 265 21.53 -4.89 17.18
N THR A 266 20.33 -4.55 16.75
CA THR A 266 19.93 -4.60 15.33
C THR A 266 20.93 -3.81 14.46
N ILE A 267 21.35 -4.38 13.36
CA ILE A 267 22.26 -3.73 12.39
C ILE A 267 21.42 -3.10 11.27
N LEU A 268 21.67 -1.85 10.97
CA LEU A 268 21.04 -1.14 9.87
C LEU A 268 21.93 -1.27 8.63
N THR A 269 21.44 -1.92 7.57
CA THR A 269 22.24 -2.22 6.38
C THR A 269 21.97 -1.28 5.22
N SER A 270 20.72 -0.83 5.05
CA SER A 270 20.38 0.17 4.03
C SER A 270 19.24 1.09 4.47
N LEU A 271 19.20 2.29 3.89
CA LEU A 271 18.15 3.29 4.06
C LEU A 271 17.68 3.76 2.69
N GLY A 272 16.37 3.60 2.38
CA GLY A 272 15.81 3.98 1.10
C GLY A 272 16.41 3.23 -0.10
N GLY A 273 16.79 1.96 0.09
CA GLY A 273 17.43 1.15 -0.93
C GLY A 273 18.94 1.35 -1.11
N ALA A 274 19.54 2.38 -0.49
CA ALA A 274 20.97 2.63 -0.56
C ALA A 274 21.68 2.13 0.71
N SER A 275 22.76 1.37 0.54
CA SER A 275 23.56 0.83 1.64
C SER A 275 24.10 1.94 2.54
N LEU A 276 24.14 1.67 3.83
CA LEU A 276 24.68 2.57 4.86
C LEU A 276 26.16 2.25 5.11
N LYS A 277 27.01 3.27 5.03
CA LYS A 277 28.45 3.15 5.28
C LYS A 277 28.79 3.33 6.75
N ASN A 278 28.09 4.23 7.44
CA ASN A 278 28.35 4.56 8.83
C ASN A 278 27.13 5.27 9.48
N ALA A 279 27.17 5.40 10.79
CA ALA A 279 26.14 6.04 11.59
C ALA A 279 25.96 7.55 11.28
N ALA A 280 27.00 8.22 10.83
CA ALA A 280 26.92 9.64 10.45
C ALA A 280 26.08 9.81 9.17
N GLU A 281 26.28 8.95 8.19
CA GLU A 281 25.48 8.93 6.97
C GLU A 281 24.00 8.63 7.27
N PHE A 282 23.72 7.64 8.12
CA PHE A 282 22.36 7.35 8.56
C PHE A 282 21.70 8.58 9.17
N ARG A 283 22.37 9.24 10.14
CA ARG A 283 21.83 10.46 10.78
C ARG A 283 21.63 11.60 9.79
N SER A 284 22.56 11.80 8.84
CA SER A 284 22.42 12.83 7.81
C SER A 284 21.20 12.62 6.94
N ARG A 285 20.99 11.40 6.44
CA ARG A 285 19.83 11.07 5.61
C ARG A 285 18.50 11.17 6.38
N LEU A 286 18.49 10.79 7.66
CA LEU A 286 17.29 10.89 8.51
C LEU A 286 16.92 12.35 8.78
N LYS A 287 17.88 13.25 8.88
CA LYS A 287 17.66 14.69 9.17
C LYS A 287 16.83 15.40 8.09
N ASP A 288 16.93 14.93 6.84
CA ASP A 288 16.22 15.53 5.70
C ASP A 288 14.74 15.08 5.63
N LEU A 289 14.36 14.11 6.46
CA LEU A 289 13.02 13.56 6.50
C LEU A 289 12.13 14.29 7.53
N LYS A 290 10.84 14.31 7.25
CA LYS A 290 9.81 14.98 8.06
C LYS A 290 8.91 13.98 8.78
N GLU A 291 8.20 14.45 9.79
CA GLU A 291 7.11 13.69 10.41
C GLU A 291 6.14 13.20 9.34
N GLY A 292 5.77 11.91 9.40
CA GLY A 292 4.89 11.24 8.46
C GLY A 292 5.57 10.75 7.17
N ASP A 293 6.87 10.99 6.97
CA ASP A 293 7.59 10.38 5.87
C ASP A 293 7.77 8.88 6.08
N LEU A 294 7.68 8.14 4.98
CA LEU A 294 7.86 6.69 4.99
C LEU A 294 9.33 6.34 4.78
N LEU A 295 9.90 5.63 5.74
CA LEU A 295 11.25 5.14 5.75
C LEU A 295 11.28 3.67 5.34
N PHE A 296 12.12 3.32 4.35
CA PHE A 296 12.44 1.94 4.00
C PHE A 296 13.83 1.62 4.59
N LEU A 297 13.86 0.69 5.52
CA LEU A 297 15.06 0.35 6.28
C LEU A 297 15.33 -1.15 6.18
N LYS A 298 16.48 -1.55 5.61
CA LYS A 298 16.91 -2.93 5.74
C LYS A 298 17.70 -3.09 7.02
N VAL A 299 17.35 -4.12 7.75
CA VAL A 299 17.95 -4.46 9.04
C VAL A 299 18.42 -5.90 9.03
N GLU A 300 19.40 -6.19 9.86
CA GLU A 300 19.83 -7.55 10.18
C GLU A 300 19.76 -7.70 11.70
N ASP A 301 19.07 -8.71 12.16
CA ASP A 301 18.96 -9.08 13.56
C ASP A 301 19.20 -10.58 13.71
N GLU A 302 20.13 -10.98 14.58
CA GLU A 302 20.55 -12.37 14.78
C GLU A 302 20.87 -13.12 13.46
N GLY A 303 21.40 -12.41 12.46
CA GLY A 303 21.78 -12.97 11.16
C GLY A 303 20.61 -13.11 10.17
N GLN A 304 19.41 -12.66 10.53
CA GLN A 304 18.26 -12.60 9.62
C GLN A 304 18.09 -11.18 9.06
N GLU A 305 17.97 -11.07 7.74
CA GLU A 305 17.68 -9.81 7.07
C GLU A 305 16.18 -9.58 6.95
N ALA A 306 15.75 -8.35 7.22
CA ALA A 306 14.37 -7.91 7.01
C ALA A 306 14.34 -6.50 6.41
N GLU A 307 13.35 -6.22 5.59
CA GLU A 307 13.03 -4.88 5.13
C GLU A 307 11.83 -4.34 5.89
N LEU A 308 12.06 -3.23 6.60
CA LEU A 308 11.04 -2.57 7.40
C LEU A 308 10.58 -1.31 6.69
N LYS A 309 9.26 -1.11 6.66
CA LYS A 309 8.63 0.13 6.22
C LYS A 309 8.11 0.87 7.46
N ILE A 310 8.65 2.03 7.75
CA ILE A 310 8.38 2.75 9.00
C ILE A 310 7.95 4.17 8.68
N THR A 311 6.79 4.58 9.19
CA THR A 311 6.36 5.98 9.15
C THR A 311 7.01 6.75 10.30
N LEU A 312 7.73 7.82 9.99
CA LEU A 312 8.36 8.67 10.99
C LEU A 312 7.29 9.42 11.80
N GLY A 313 7.48 9.46 13.09
CA GLY A 313 6.61 10.16 14.01
C GLY A 313 7.13 11.54 14.40
N LYS A 314 6.49 12.13 15.40
CA LYS A 314 6.93 13.32 16.10
C LYS A 314 7.65 12.92 17.38
N LYS A 315 8.75 13.59 17.70
CA LYS A 315 9.42 13.42 19.00
C LYS A 315 8.48 13.94 20.10
N GLY A 316 8.04 13.03 20.97
CA GLY A 316 7.25 13.41 22.17
C GLY A 316 8.02 14.44 23.00
N ARG A 317 7.31 15.40 23.55
CA ARG A 317 7.85 16.34 24.54
C ARG A 317 8.01 15.65 25.86
#